data_ad5e1b1fdd3d0a1695bd5f5175486056
#
_entry.id   ad5e1b1fdd3d0a1695bd5f5175486056
#
_cell.length_a   1.000
_cell.length_b   1.000
_cell.length_c   1.000
_cell.angle_alpha   90.00
_cell.angle_beta   90.00
_cell.angle_gamma   90.00
#
_symmetry.space_group_name_H-M   'P 1'
#
loop_
_entity.id
_entity.type
_entity.pdbx_description
1 polymer ?
#
loop_
_entity_poly.entity_id
_entity_poly.type
_entity_poly.pdbx_seq_one_letter_code
_entity_poly.pdbx_strand_id
1 'polypeptide(L)'
;MPVRLDAPGSPVPSVTVLGVRGIGEVVAGADVASLVVDALAHDGVSLGAGDCLVISSKVASKALGLTWSGSKEDAVAAGTVRVVAERWAEGRPTRVVESAAGPVMAAAGVDASNTGPSAALLVLPDDPDAVAARLRSDVLALLGLPEATPFAVVLSDTAGRAWRGGLTDFALGSAGLHVLEDLRGGVDHDGRPLAVTMRAVADEVAASADLVKGKANGIPAALVRGLDPACFDASADGARRLVRTGPGDWFALGHVEAVRAALGAAPGSDEALEVGVASAGGRDDVAARVG
;
A
#
# COMPACT_ATOMS: atom_id res chain seq x y z
N MET A 1 22.79 -6.36 31.84
CA MET A 1 21.55 -6.22 32.61
C MET A 1 20.80 -7.53 32.52
N PRO A 2 20.19 -8.04 33.62
CA PRO A 2 19.42 -9.28 33.52
C PRO A 2 18.22 -9.05 32.59
N VAL A 3 17.98 -10.02 31.73
CA VAL A 3 16.78 -10.14 30.89
C VAL A 3 15.57 -9.89 31.81
N ARG A 4 14.79 -8.85 31.57
CA ARG A 4 13.45 -8.76 32.14
C ARG A 4 12.63 -9.86 31.48
N LEU A 5 12.52 -10.97 32.13
CA LEU A 5 11.41 -11.90 31.87
C LEU A 5 10.16 -11.11 32.30
N ASP A 6 9.23 -10.94 31.36
CA ASP A 6 7.92 -10.37 31.70
C ASP A 6 7.36 -11.10 32.90
N ALA A 7 6.72 -10.36 33.81
CA ALA A 7 6.15 -10.95 35.01
C ALA A 7 5.21 -12.10 34.66
N PRO A 8 5.22 -13.21 35.38
CA PRO A 8 4.26 -14.30 35.16
C PRO A 8 2.83 -13.72 35.20
N GLY A 9 2.10 -13.84 34.07
CA GLY A 9 0.75 -13.31 33.93
C GLY A 9 0.61 -12.08 33.02
N SER A 10 1.70 -11.51 32.48
CA SER A 10 1.58 -10.52 31.41
C SER A 10 0.95 -11.18 30.17
N PRO A 11 -0.01 -10.51 29.51
CA PRO A 11 -0.60 -11.07 28.29
C PRO A 11 0.49 -11.26 27.21
N VAL A 12 0.46 -12.39 26.52
CA VAL A 12 1.35 -12.64 25.41
C VAL A 12 1.05 -11.62 24.30
N PRO A 13 2.05 -10.90 23.78
CA PRO A 13 1.84 -10.00 22.63
C PRO A 13 1.18 -10.75 21.49
N SER A 14 0.05 -10.27 21.02
CA SER A 14 -0.72 -10.92 19.95
C SER A 14 -1.44 -9.91 19.10
N VAL A 15 -1.54 -10.20 17.80
CA VAL A 15 -2.34 -9.40 16.86
C VAL A 15 -3.44 -10.28 16.30
N THR A 16 -4.66 -9.76 16.29
CA THR A 16 -5.83 -10.40 15.70
C THR A 16 -6.24 -9.64 14.45
N VAL A 17 -6.51 -10.38 13.36
CA VAL A 17 -6.96 -9.81 12.10
C VAL A 17 -8.32 -10.41 11.75
N LEU A 18 -9.33 -9.55 11.58
CA LEU A 18 -10.71 -9.92 11.30
C LEU A 18 -11.14 -9.33 9.96
N GLY A 19 -11.59 -10.16 9.02
CA GLY A 19 -12.15 -9.69 7.74
C GLY A 19 -13.55 -9.09 7.94
N VAL A 20 -13.81 -7.92 7.35
CA VAL A 20 -15.11 -7.24 7.41
C VAL A 20 -15.99 -7.76 6.28
N ARG A 21 -17.00 -8.55 6.61
CA ARG A 21 -17.94 -9.17 5.68
C ARG A 21 -19.17 -8.30 5.47
N GLY A 22 -19.90 -8.52 4.38
CA GLY A 22 -21.23 -7.92 4.18
C GLY A 22 -21.24 -6.47 3.66
N ILE A 23 -20.07 -5.91 3.27
CA ILE A 23 -20.02 -4.53 2.74
C ILE A 23 -20.79 -4.40 1.40
N GLY A 24 -20.92 -5.47 0.62
CA GLY A 24 -21.60 -5.43 -0.66
C GLY A 24 -20.83 -4.67 -1.76
N GLU A 25 -21.51 -4.32 -2.85
CA GLU A 25 -20.93 -3.55 -3.94
C GLU A 25 -20.91 -2.05 -3.58
N VAL A 26 -19.75 -1.45 -3.61
CA VAL A 26 -19.56 -0.02 -3.33
C VAL A 26 -19.72 0.78 -4.62
N VAL A 27 -20.51 1.84 -4.58
CA VAL A 27 -20.78 2.75 -5.69
C VAL A 27 -20.34 4.18 -5.35
N ALA A 28 -20.28 5.03 -6.35
CA ALA A 28 -19.92 6.44 -6.16
C ALA A 28 -20.88 7.13 -5.18
N GLY A 29 -20.31 7.88 -4.23
CA GLY A 29 -21.06 8.54 -3.16
C GLY A 29 -21.39 7.65 -1.95
N ALA A 30 -20.97 6.38 -1.94
CA ALA A 30 -21.19 5.50 -0.79
C ALA A 30 -20.42 6.00 0.45
N ASP A 31 -21.07 5.93 1.61
CA ASP A 31 -20.46 6.20 2.92
C ASP A 31 -19.68 4.95 3.39
N VAL A 32 -18.40 4.90 3.08
CA VAL A 32 -17.52 3.76 3.40
C VAL A 32 -17.39 3.57 4.91
N ALA A 33 -17.36 4.66 5.68
CA ALA A 33 -17.24 4.57 7.14
C ALA A 33 -18.47 3.88 7.74
N SER A 34 -19.68 4.30 7.38
CA SER A 34 -20.93 3.65 7.80
C SER A 34 -20.98 2.19 7.38
N LEU A 35 -20.64 1.88 6.12
CA LEU A 35 -20.66 0.50 5.61
C LEU A 35 -19.75 -0.44 6.44
N VAL A 36 -18.56 0.03 6.81
CA VAL A 36 -17.62 -0.77 7.60
C VAL A 36 -18.07 -0.92 9.05
N VAL A 37 -18.55 0.18 9.68
CA VAL A 37 -19.02 0.17 11.07
C VAL A 37 -20.24 -0.74 11.21
N ASP A 38 -21.23 -0.62 10.31
CA ASP A 38 -22.46 -1.42 10.32
C ASP A 38 -22.17 -2.92 10.08
N ALA A 39 -21.23 -3.23 9.15
CA ALA A 39 -20.85 -4.60 8.86
C ALA A 39 -20.18 -5.27 10.08
N LEU A 40 -19.29 -4.57 10.78
CA LEU A 40 -18.65 -5.06 12.01
C LEU A 40 -19.68 -5.22 13.14
N ALA A 41 -20.57 -4.24 13.32
CA ALA A 41 -21.63 -4.30 14.32
C ALA A 41 -22.59 -5.48 14.07
N HIS A 42 -22.91 -5.76 12.81
CA HIS A 42 -23.73 -6.93 12.43
C HIS A 42 -23.06 -8.26 12.84
N ASP A 43 -21.75 -8.35 12.71
CA ASP A 43 -20.97 -9.52 13.14
C ASP A 43 -20.66 -9.50 14.66
N GLY A 44 -21.22 -8.57 15.44
CA GLY A 44 -21.01 -8.43 16.88
C GLY A 44 -19.64 -7.92 17.29
N VAL A 45 -18.92 -7.28 16.36
CA VAL A 45 -17.57 -6.72 16.61
C VAL A 45 -17.69 -5.22 16.85
N SER A 46 -17.31 -4.78 18.06
CA SER A 46 -17.25 -3.36 18.43
C SER A 46 -15.89 -2.78 18.06
N LEU A 47 -15.88 -1.58 17.50
CA LEU A 47 -14.67 -0.79 17.28
C LEU A 47 -14.34 0.09 18.50
N GLY A 48 -13.06 0.37 18.73
CA GLY A 48 -12.62 1.21 19.81
C GLY A 48 -11.15 1.60 19.75
N ALA A 49 -10.66 2.15 20.86
CA ALA A 49 -9.25 2.50 20.99
C ALA A 49 -8.34 1.27 20.82
N GLY A 50 -7.21 1.46 20.12
CA GLY A 50 -6.26 0.38 19.80
C GLY A 50 -6.59 -0.42 18.55
N ASP A 51 -7.63 -0.04 17.81
CA ASP A 51 -8.03 -0.67 16.56
C ASP A 51 -7.41 0.05 15.36
N CYS A 52 -7.10 -0.74 14.32
CA CYS A 52 -6.71 -0.25 13.00
C CYS A 52 -7.60 -0.87 11.93
N LEU A 53 -8.34 -0.05 11.19
CA LEU A 53 -9.09 -0.50 10.01
C LEU A 53 -8.19 -0.45 8.77
N VAL A 54 -8.12 -1.54 8.05
CA VAL A 54 -7.44 -1.63 6.74
C VAL A 54 -8.51 -1.77 5.66
N ILE A 55 -8.57 -0.79 4.77
CA ILE A 55 -9.58 -0.70 3.71
C ILE A 55 -8.88 -0.74 2.35
N SER A 56 -9.34 -1.56 1.43
CA SER A 56 -8.79 -1.62 0.07
C SER A 56 -8.97 -0.27 -0.64
N SER A 57 -7.92 0.23 -1.28
CA SER A 57 -7.93 1.46 -2.09
C SER A 57 -9.05 1.47 -3.13
N LYS A 58 -9.38 0.30 -3.68
CA LYS A 58 -10.47 0.11 -4.63
C LYS A 58 -11.85 0.54 -4.05
N VAL A 59 -12.10 0.27 -2.77
CA VAL A 59 -13.32 0.72 -2.10
C VAL A 59 -13.38 2.24 -2.06
N ALA A 60 -12.28 2.87 -1.67
CA ALA A 60 -12.17 4.33 -1.63
C ALA A 60 -12.32 4.93 -3.04
N SER A 61 -11.63 4.37 -4.05
CA SER A 61 -11.74 4.82 -5.44
C SER A 61 -13.17 4.73 -5.97
N LYS A 62 -13.88 3.63 -5.70
CA LYS A 62 -15.30 3.47 -6.09
C LYS A 62 -16.19 4.52 -5.40
N ALA A 63 -16.07 4.67 -4.10
CA ALA A 63 -16.89 5.61 -3.32
C ALA A 63 -16.64 7.06 -3.75
N LEU A 64 -15.41 7.41 -4.11
CA LEU A 64 -15.03 8.71 -4.62
C LEU A 64 -15.38 8.90 -6.11
N GLY A 65 -15.87 7.86 -6.81
CA GLY A 65 -16.19 7.93 -8.23
C GLY A 65 -14.95 8.07 -9.13
N LEU A 66 -13.78 7.62 -8.67
CA LEU A 66 -12.50 7.71 -9.39
C LEU A 66 -12.44 6.66 -10.48
N THR A 67 -13.18 6.90 -11.56
CA THR A 67 -13.24 6.04 -12.75
C THR A 67 -12.62 6.73 -13.94
N TRP A 68 -12.04 5.94 -14.84
CA TRP A 68 -11.45 6.42 -16.09
C TRP A 68 -12.22 5.88 -17.28
N SER A 69 -12.59 6.79 -18.18
CA SER A 69 -13.22 6.46 -19.46
C SER A 69 -12.18 6.61 -20.56
N GLY A 70 -11.75 5.52 -21.16
CA GLY A 70 -10.71 5.51 -22.20
C GLY A 70 -9.80 4.30 -22.09
N SER A 71 -8.65 4.36 -22.77
CA SER A 71 -7.68 3.27 -22.73
C SER A 71 -6.99 3.17 -21.37
N LYS A 72 -6.48 1.98 -21.05
CA LYS A 72 -5.67 1.76 -19.85
C LYS A 72 -4.35 2.53 -19.96
N GLU A 73 -3.81 2.62 -21.15
CA GLU A 73 -2.57 3.35 -21.47
C GLU A 73 -2.70 4.83 -21.14
N ASP A 74 -3.83 5.45 -21.50
CA ASP A 74 -4.10 6.86 -21.18
C ASP A 74 -4.28 7.07 -19.68
N ALA A 75 -4.98 6.15 -19.00
CA ALA A 75 -5.15 6.19 -17.53
C ALA A 75 -3.79 6.10 -16.81
N VAL A 76 -2.92 5.18 -17.26
CA VAL A 76 -1.57 5.04 -16.71
C VAL A 76 -0.73 6.28 -16.99
N ALA A 77 -0.81 6.84 -18.20
CA ALA A 77 -0.08 8.06 -18.55
C ALA A 77 -0.52 9.24 -17.67
N ALA A 78 -1.83 9.41 -17.45
CA ALA A 78 -2.38 10.47 -16.59
C ALA A 78 -1.95 10.33 -15.12
N GLY A 79 -1.86 9.09 -14.60
CA GLY A 79 -1.42 8.81 -13.23
C GLY A 79 0.10 8.73 -13.05
N THR A 80 0.91 8.99 -14.10
CA THR A 80 2.37 8.85 -14.08
C THR A 80 3.05 10.18 -13.82
N VAL A 81 3.83 10.27 -12.76
CA VAL A 81 4.77 11.39 -12.50
C VAL A 81 6.07 11.15 -13.25
N ARG A 82 6.61 9.94 -13.20
CA ARG A 82 7.88 9.56 -13.81
C ARG A 82 7.89 8.08 -14.15
N VAL A 83 8.42 7.74 -15.33
CA VAL A 83 8.68 6.33 -15.70
C VAL A 83 9.99 5.87 -15.05
N VAL A 84 9.94 4.77 -14.34
CA VAL A 84 11.09 4.13 -13.69
C VAL A 84 11.64 3.00 -14.53
N ALA A 85 10.76 2.13 -15.03
CA ALA A 85 11.14 1.01 -15.88
C ALA A 85 10.02 0.65 -16.85
N GLU A 86 10.39 0.20 -18.04
CA GLU A 86 9.46 -0.30 -19.05
C GLU A 86 9.92 -1.67 -19.55
N ARG A 87 9.01 -2.62 -19.66
CA ARG A 87 9.26 -3.98 -20.14
C ARG A 87 8.10 -4.45 -21.02
N TRP A 88 8.43 -5.26 -21.98
CA TRP A 88 7.43 -6.02 -22.73
C TRP A 88 7.04 -7.26 -21.93
N ALA A 89 5.77 -7.37 -21.61
CA ALA A 89 5.20 -8.53 -20.96
C ALA A 89 3.90 -8.90 -21.69
N GLU A 90 3.72 -10.15 -22.06
CA GLU A 90 2.50 -10.64 -22.70
C GLU A 90 2.09 -9.83 -23.96
N GLY A 91 3.07 -9.42 -24.76
CA GLY A 91 2.83 -8.71 -26.04
C GLY A 91 2.47 -7.23 -25.90
N ARG A 92 2.63 -6.63 -24.70
CA ARG A 92 2.36 -5.22 -24.42
C ARG A 92 3.40 -4.59 -23.51
N PRO A 93 3.62 -3.27 -23.60
CA PRO A 93 4.49 -2.57 -22.66
C PRO A 93 3.85 -2.54 -21.29
N THR A 94 4.61 -2.91 -20.27
CA THR A 94 4.27 -2.73 -18.86
C THR A 94 5.23 -1.73 -18.24
N ARG A 95 4.71 -0.67 -17.62
CA ARG A 95 5.49 0.39 -17.00
C ARG A 95 5.42 0.28 -15.49
N VAL A 96 6.60 0.41 -14.86
CA VAL A 96 6.72 0.76 -13.45
C VAL A 96 6.96 2.25 -13.39
N VAL A 97 6.14 2.95 -12.66
CA VAL A 97 6.13 4.41 -12.63
C VAL A 97 6.06 4.92 -11.19
N GLU A 98 6.56 6.11 -10.97
CA GLU A 98 6.19 6.91 -9.80
C GLU A 98 4.77 7.42 -10.05
N SER A 99 3.84 6.94 -9.23
CA SER A 99 2.42 7.27 -9.34
C SER A 99 2.11 8.62 -8.72
N ALA A 100 1.13 9.35 -9.23
CA ALA A 100 0.58 10.55 -8.61
C ALA A 100 0.10 10.28 -7.17
N ALA A 101 -0.40 9.07 -6.90
CA ALA A 101 -0.76 8.63 -5.55
C ALA A 101 0.45 8.47 -4.59
N GLY A 102 1.68 8.53 -5.10
CA GLY A 102 2.95 8.52 -4.34
C GLY A 102 3.85 7.33 -4.61
N PRO A 103 3.43 6.06 -4.49
CA PRO A 103 4.32 4.92 -4.60
C PRO A 103 4.84 4.69 -6.02
N VAL A 104 6.03 4.05 -6.09
CA VAL A 104 6.55 3.51 -7.33
C VAL A 104 5.95 2.12 -7.55
N MET A 105 5.14 1.98 -8.60
CA MET A 105 4.35 0.77 -8.83
C MET A 105 4.05 0.51 -10.30
N ALA A 106 3.59 -0.70 -10.60
CA ALA A 106 3.20 -1.04 -11.96
C ALA A 106 1.92 -0.31 -12.37
N ALA A 107 1.88 0.17 -13.60
CA ALA A 107 0.71 0.77 -14.25
C ALA A 107 0.02 1.89 -13.41
N ALA A 108 0.80 2.66 -12.66
CA ALA A 108 0.30 3.76 -11.80
C ALA A 108 -0.85 3.35 -10.83
N GLY A 109 -1.02 2.06 -10.54
CA GLY A 109 -2.13 1.54 -9.74
C GLY A 109 -3.48 1.50 -10.46
N VAL A 110 -3.51 1.68 -11.78
CA VAL A 110 -4.75 1.56 -12.58
C VAL A 110 -5.25 0.12 -12.58
N ASP A 111 -6.45 -0.10 -12.05
CA ASP A 111 -7.06 -1.42 -11.92
C ASP A 111 -8.29 -1.58 -12.83
N ALA A 112 -8.38 -2.74 -13.49
CA ALA A 112 -9.51 -3.15 -14.30
C ALA A 112 -10.32 -4.29 -13.65
N SER A 113 -9.92 -4.75 -12.45
CA SER A 113 -10.54 -5.90 -11.81
C SER A 113 -11.66 -5.50 -10.85
N ASN A 114 -12.73 -6.32 -10.79
CA ASN A 114 -13.87 -6.11 -9.89
C ASN A 114 -14.54 -4.72 -10.03
N THR A 115 -14.59 -4.20 -11.25
CA THR A 115 -15.17 -2.87 -11.55
C THR A 115 -16.68 -2.91 -11.76
N GLY A 116 -17.31 -4.06 -11.55
CA GLY A 116 -18.74 -4.24 -11.74
C GLY A 116 -19.14 -4.26 -13.23
N PRO A 117 -20.45 -4.07 -13.54
CA PRO A 117 -20.98 -4.16 -14.90
C PRO A 117 -20.45 -3.10 -15.87
N SER A 118 -19.93 -1.97 -15.36
CA SER A 118 -19.47 -0.85 -16.18
C SER A 118 -18.13 -1.11 -16.87
N ALA A 119 -17.39 -2.15 -16.45
CA ALA A 119 -16.02 -2.44 -16.92
C ALA A 119 -15.09 -1.21 -16.93
N ALA A 120 -15.41 -0.17 -16.16
CA ALA A 120 -14.62 1.05 -16.06
C ALA A 120 -13.27 0.76 -15.37
N LEU A 121 -12.23 1.47 -15.77
CA LEU A 121 -10.96 1.44 -15.04
C LEU A 121 -11.10 2.25 -13.75
N LEU A 122 -10.51 1.76 -12.65
CA LEU A 122 -10.38 2.52 -11.42
C LEU A 122 -8.98 3.13 -11.36
N VAL A 123 -8.92 4.38 -10.90
CA VAL A 123 -7.68 5.08 -10.61
C VAL A 123 -7.56 5.37 -9.12
N LEU A 124 -6.33 5.49 -8.63
CA LEU A 124 -6.07 5.79 -7.23
C LEU A 124 -6.39 7.25 -6.91
N PRO A 125 -6.75 7.59 -5.67
CA PRO A 125 -6.81 8.98 -5.23
C PRO A 125 -5.42 9.62 -5.25
N ASP A 126 -5.34 10.90 -5.60
CA ASP A 126 -4.06 11.65 -5.66
C ASP A 126 -3.44 11.84 -4.27
N ASP A 127 -4.26 11.90 -3.24
CA ASP A 127 -3.84 11.99 -1.84
C ASP A 127 -4.51 10.90 -1.00
N PRO A 128 -3.94 9.68 -0.98
CA PRO A 128 -4.48 8.58 -0.21
C PRO A 128 -4.44 8.80 1.31
N ASP A 129 -3.47 9.60 1.79
CA ASP A 129 -3.37 9.93 3.22
C ASP A 129 -4.53 10.82 3.67
N ALA A 130 -4.89 11.82 2.87
CA ALA A 130 -6.07 12.65 3.13
C ALA A 130 -7.37 11.83 3.12
N VAL A 131 -7.49 10.84 2.23
CA VAL A 131 -8.64 9.92 2.21
C VAL A 131 -8.66 9.04 3.46
N ALA A 132 -7.53 8.51 3.89
CA ALA A 132 -7.42 7.73 5.14
C ALA A 132 -7.78 8.59 6.36
N ALA A 133 -7.31 9.84 6.42
CA ALA A 133 -7.61 10.78 7.49
C ALA A 133 -9.11 11.08 7.57
N ARG A 134 -9.76 11.32 6.43
CA ARG A 134 -11.19 11.53 6.37
C ARG A 134 -11.98 10.31 6.86
N LEU A 135 -11.66 9.13 6.36
CA LEU A 135 -12.31 7.89 6.78
C LEU A 135 -12.13 7.65 8.29
N ARG A 136 -10.95 7.96 8.83
CA ARG A 136 -10.71 7.88 10.27
C ARG A 136 -11.63 8.83 11.06
N SER A 137 -11.69 10.10 10.68
CA SER A 137 -12.59 11.08 11.31
C SER A 137 -14.06 10.66 11.21
N ASP A 138 -14.50 10.20 10.03
CA ASP A 138 -15.89 9.75 9.82
C ASP A 138 -16.23 8.56 10.74
N VAL A 139 -15.32 7.57 10.86
CA VAL A 139 -15.51 6.42 11.77
C VAL A 139 -15.55 6.88 13.24
N LEU A 140 -14.63 7.73 13.66
CA LEU A 140 -14.60 8.23 15.04
C LEU A 140 -15.89 9.02 15.37
N ALA A 141 -16.38 9.82 14.44
CA ALA A 141 -17.64 10.55 14.60
C ALA A 141 -18.85 9.61 14.75
N LEU A 142 -18.95 8.56 13.93
CA LEU A 142 -19.99 7.52 14.03
C LEU A 142 -19.96 6.80 15.38
N LEU A 143 -18.78 6.60 15.95
CA LEU A 143 -18.61 5.94 17.25
C LEU A 143 -18.75 6.91 18.43
N GLY A 144 -18.86 8.22 18.19
CA GLY A 144 -18.88 9.24 19.24
C GLY A 144 -17.55 9.36 19.98
N LEU A 145 -16.44 9.03 19.34
CA LEU A 145 -15.09 9.04 19.91
C LEU A 145 -14.34 10.33 19.52
N PRO A 146 -13.51 10.88 20.43
CA PRO A 146 -12.66 12.03 20.13
C PRO A 146 -11.62 11.75 19.03
N GLU A 147 -11.22 12.76 18.28
CA GLU A 147 -10.13 12.68 17.29
C GLU A 147 -8.78 12.21 17.90
N ALA A 148 -8.54 12.49 19.16
CA ALA A 148 -7.34 12.03 19.87
C ALA A 148 -7.37 10.54 20.26
N THR A 149 -8.48 9.81 19.98
CA THR A 149 -8.56 8.38 20.23
C THR A 149 -7.45 7.65 19.47
N PRO A 150 -6.68 6.75 20.11
CA PRO A 150 -5.71 5.89 19.43
C PRO A 150 -6.45 4.88 18.53
N PHE A 151 -6.73 5.30 17.34
CA PHE A 151 -7.43 4.56 16.30
C PHE A 151 -6.81 4.91 14.95
N ALA A 152 -6.68 3.94 14.07
CA ALA A 152 -6.05 4.16 12.78
C ALA A 152 -6.89 3.65 11.62
N VAL A 153 -6.68 4.27 10.45
CA VAL A 153 -7.15 3.78 9.15
C VAL A 153 -5.98 3.69 8.20
N VAL A 154 -5.85 2.55 7.53
CA VAL A 154 -4.89 2.31 6.45
C VAL A 154 -5.66 1.99 5.18
N LEU A 155 -5.37 2.72 4.11
CA LEU A 155 -5.76 2.31 2.76
C LEU A 155 -4.67 1.39 2.22
N SER A 156 -5.03 0.19 1.78
CA SER A 156 -4.09 -0.76 1.21
C SER A 156 -4.31 -0.96 -0.27
N ASP A 157 -3.23 -1.18 -0.98
CA ASP A 157 -3.25 -1.67 -2.36
C ASP A 157 -2.28 -2.83 -2.52
N THR A 158 -2.42 -3.59 -3.60
CA THR A 158 -1.62 -4.79 -3.85
C THR A 158 -0.57 -4.55 -4.92
N ALA A 159 0.69 -4.81 -4.62
CA ALA A 159 1.76 -4.67 -5.61
C ALA A 159 2.78 -5.82 -5.57
N GLY A 160 3.51 -5.96 -6.69
CA GLY A 160 4.74 -6.74 -6.74
C GLY A 160 5.87 -6.05 -6.01
N ARG A 161 6.84 -6.83 -5.58
CA ARG A 161 8.05 -6.32 -4.91
C ARG A 161 9.28 -6.70 -5.72
N ALA A 162 10.24 -5.79 -5.80
CA ALA A 162 11.51 -6.09 -6.42
C ALA A 162 12.15 -7.33 -5.79
N TRP A 163 12.72 -8.21 -6.62
CA TRP A 163 13.39 -9.47 -6.25
C TRP A 163 12.56 -10.51 -5.49
N ARG A 164 11.26 -10.34 -5.41
CA ARG A 164 10.37 -11.32 -4.77
C ARG A 164 9.20 -11.67 -5.67
N GLY A 165 8.93 -12.95 -5.84
CA GLY A 165 7.71 -13.42 -6.50
C GLY A 165 6.48 -13.17 -5.64
N GLY A 166 5.32 -13.09 -6.28
CA GLY A 166 4.04 -12.85 -5.63
C GLY A 166 3.75 -11.38 -5.36
N LEU A 167 2.48 -11.13 -5.07
CA LEU A 167 1.95 -9.82 -4.69
C LEU A 167 1.74 -9.80 -3.17
N THR A 168 1.69 -8.61 -2.60
CA THR A 168 1.27 -8.38 -1.21
C THR A 168 0.63 -7.01 -1.11
N ASP A 169 -0.25 -6.84 -0.14
CA ASP A 169 -0.74 -5.51 0.18
C ASP A 169 0.36 -4.67 0.86
N PHE A 170 0.30 -3.39 0.60
CA PHE A 170 1.13 -2.35 1.22
C PHE A 170 0.23 -1.17 1.59
N ALA A 171 0.70 -0.32 2.49
CA ALA A 171 0.00 0.90 2.88
C ALA A 171 0.14 1.96 1.79
N LEU A 172 -0.98 2.27 1.13
CA LEU A 172 -1.08 3.33 0.14
C LEU A 172 -1.35 4.69 0.80
N GLY A 173 -2.20 4.70 1.83
CA GLY A 173 -2.52 5.86 2.65
C GLY A 173 -2.71 5.45 4.11
N SER A 174 -2.42 6.35 5.06
CA SER A 174 -2.54 6.05 6.49
C SER A 174 -2.90 7.29 7.28
N ALA A 175 -3.69 7.09 8.35
CA ALA A 175 -3.97 8.11 9.36
C ALA A 175 -4.10 7.48 10.74
N GLY A 176 -3.52 8.14 11.75
CA GLY A 176 -3.59 7.70 13.15
C GLY A 176 -2.61 6.59 13.53
N LEU A 177 -1.65 6.26 12.64
CA LEU A 177 -0.65 5.22 12.85
C LEU A 177 0.74 5.74 12.49
N HIS A 178 1.73 5.53 13.35
CA HIS A 178 3.14 5.68 12.96
C HIS A 178 3.47 4.67 11.86
N VAL A 179 3.66 5.15 10.63
CA VAL A 179 3.90 4.28 9.46
C VAL A 179 5.28 3.64 9.48
N LEU A 180 6.24 4.31 10.14
CA LEU A 180 7.61 3.84 10.37
C LEU A 180 7.92 3.85 11.87
N GLU A 181 8.49 2.77 12.37
CA GLU A 181 9.10 2.71 13.69
C GLU A 181 10.61 2.84 13.53
N ASP A 182 11.18 3.94 14.02
CA ASP A 182 12.62 4.19 13.95
C ASP A 182 13.30 3.65 15.21
N LEU A 183 14.00 2.53 15.07
CA LEU A 183 14.74 1.87 16.14
C LEU A 183 16.21 2.30 16.18
N ARG A 184 16.64 3.20 15.30
CA ARG A 184 18.02 3.67 15.25
C ARG A 184 18.37 4.46 16.51
N GLY A 185 19.59 4.27 17.01
CA GLY A 185 20.03 4.84 18.27
C GLY A 185 19.61 4.04 19.52
N GLY A 186 18.75 3.03 19.36
CA GLY A 186 18.48 2.03 20.38
C GLY A 186 19.54 0.92 20.40
N VAL A 187 19.27 -0.12 21.18
CA VAL A 187 20.13 -1.32 21.28
C VAL A 187 19.29 -2.57 21.08
N ASP A 188 19.90 -3.61 20.52
CA ASP A 188 19.29 -4.93 20.45
C ASP A 188 19.24 -5.64 21.83
N HIS A 189 18.72 -6.87 21.84
CA HIS A 189 18.63 -7.68 23.07
C HIS A 189 19.99 -7.92 23.74
N ASP A 190 21.07 -7.97 22.98
CA ASP A 190 22.42 -8.17 23.45
C ASP A 190 23.14 -6.86 23.83
N GLY A 191 22.45 -5.71 23.72
CA GLY A 191 22.99 -4.37 23.98
C GLY A 191 23.81 -3.76 22.85
N ARG A 192 23.74 -4.32 21.62
CA ARG A 192 24.44 -3.77 20.46
C ARG A 192 23.63 -2.64 19.81
N PRO A 193 24.31 -1.53 19.39
CA PRO A 193 23.60 -0.41 18.76
C PRO A 193 22.85 -0.79 17.49
N LEU A 194 21.59 -0.37 17.38
CA LEU A 194 20.79 -0.44 16.15
C LEU A 194 21.08 0.80 15.31
N ALA A 195 21.82 0.63 14.21
CA ALA A 195 22.27 1.75 13.37
C ALA A 195 21.35 2.06 12.18
N VAL A 196 20.61 1.05 11.69
CA VAL A 196 19.89 1.15 10.41
C VAL A 196 18.44 0.64 10.48
N THR A 197 17.99 0.13 11.62
CA THR A 197 16.72 -0.57 11.73
C THR A 197 15.55 0.42 11.77
N MET A 198 14.71 0.36 10.73
CA MET A 198 13.40 1.00 10.66
C MET A 198 12.39 -0.04 10.22
N ARG A 199 11.26 -0.15 10.91
CA ARG A 199 10.17 -1.07 10.57
C ARG A 199 9.07 -0.31 9.84
N ALA A 200 8.58 -0.87 8.73
CA ALA A 200 7.45 -0.34 7.99
C ALA A 200 6.13 -0.87 8.57
N VAL A 201 5.73 -0.33 9.73
CA VAL A 201 4.60 -0.83 10.52
C VAL A 201 3.30 -0.83 9.71
N ALA A 202 3.04 0.23 8.94
CA ALA A 202 1.81 0.30 8.16
C ALA A 202 1.77 -0.74 7.02
N ASP A 203 2.92 -1.08 6.42
CA ASP A 203 3.01 -2.15 5.42
C ASP A 203 2.80 -3.53 6.06
N GLU A 204 3.33 -3.77 7.26
CA GLU A 204 3.09 -5.01 8.02
C GLU A 204 1.60 -5.16 8.33
N VAL A 205 0.93 -4.08 8.75
CA VAL A 205 -0.51 -4.04 9.02
C VAL A 205 -1.31 -4.30 7.74
N ALA A 206 -0.98 -3.65 6.64
CA ALA A 206 -1.65 -3.84 5.35
C ALA A 206 -1.49 -5.29 4.85
N ALA A 207 -0.28 -5.84 4.90
CA ALA A 207 0.01 -7.22 4.49
C ALA A 207 -0.71 -8.25 5.38
N SER A 208 -0.79 -8.02 6.69
CA SER A 208 -1.53 -8.91 7.59
C SER A 208 -3.03 -8.93 7.28
N ALA A 209 -3.61 -7.78 6.95
CA ALA A 209 -5.00 -7.65 6.55
C ALA A 209 -5.33 -8.40 5.25
N ASP A 210 -4.39 -8.45 4.29
CA ASP A 210 -4.59 -9.17 3.02
C ASP A 210 -4.82 -10.67 3.22
N LEU A 211 -4.27 -11.26 4.28
CA LEU A 211 -4.46 -12.68 4.62
C LEU A 211 -5.95 -13.05 4.83
N VAL A 212 -6.77 -12.11 5.31
CA VAL A 212 -8.21 -12.34 5.53
C VAL A 212 -9.08 -11.72 4.45
N LYS A 213 -8.62 -10.66 3.78
CA LYS A 213 -9.34 -10.04 2.65
C LYS A 213 -9.35 -10.96 1.43
N GLY A 214 -8.18 -11.36 0.99
CA GLY A 214 -8.01 -12.15 -0.24
C GLY A 214 -8.53 -11.45 -1.49
N LYS A 215 -8.41 -12.10 -2.66
CA LYS A 215 -8.79 -11.49 -3.96
C LYS A 215 -10.21 -11.81 -4.42
N ALA A 216 -10.77 -12.93 -3.98
CA ALA A 216 -12.05 -13.47 -4.48
C ALA A 216 -13.13 -13.57 -3.41
N ASN A 217 -12.85 -13.21 -2.18
CA ASN A 217 -13.72 -13.47 -1.04
C ASN A 217 -14.79 -12.38 -0.83
N GLY A 218 -14.75 -11.28 -1.58
CA GLY A 218 -15.66 -10.15 -1.38
C GLY A 218 -15.49 -9.44 -0.04
N ILE A 219 -14.30 -9.54 0.57
CA ILE A 219 -13.95 -8.92 1.85
C ILE A 219 -12.99 -7.75 1.58
N PRO A 220 -13.51 -6.51 1.43
CA PRO A 220 -12.69 -5.38 1.01
C PRO A 220 -11.99 -4.63 2.16
N ALA A 221 -12.29 -5.01 3.40
CA ALA A 221 -11.72 -4.38 4.59
C ALA A 221 -11.41 -5.42 5.66
N ALA A 222 -10.50 -5.06 6.58
CA ALA A 222 -10.17 -5.87 7.76
C ALA A 222 -9.95 -4.97 8.97
N LEU A 223 -10.22 -5.52 10.15
CA LEU A 223 -9.87 -4.94 11.44
C LEU A 223 -8.62 -5.63 11.97
N VAL A 224 -7.60 -4.84 12.31
CA VAL A 224 -6.38 -5.30 12.98
C VAL A 224 -6.39 -4.78 14.41
N ARG A 225 -6.26 -5.67 15.38
CA ARG A 225 -6.35 -5.39 16.81
C ARG A 225 -5.19 -6.01 17.56
N GLY A 226 -4.69 -5.32 18.59
CA GLY A 226 -3.58 -5.80 19.43
C GLY A 226 -2.21 -5.26 19.01
N LEU A 227 -2.19 -4.21 18.19
CA LEU A 227 -0.97 -3.45 17.92
C LEU A 227 -0.47 -2.79 19.22
N ASP A 228 0.85 -2.60 19.33
CA ASP A 228 1.43 -1.84 20.43
C ASP A 228 0.79 -0.44 20.48
N PRO A 229 0.32 0.03 21.66
CA PRO A 229 -0.22 1.38 21.80
C PRO A 229 0.70 2.49 21.29
N ALA A 230 2.02 2.30 21.33
CA ALA A 230 3.00 3.23 20.79
C ALA A 230 2.94 3.38 19.26
N CYS A 231 2.24 2.48 18.56
CA CYS A 231 2.04 2.61 17.11
C CYS A 231 1.02 3.70 16.75
N PHE A 232 0.20 4.17 17.72
CA PHE A 232 -0.90 5.09 17.45
C PHE A 232 -0.53 6.54 17.77
N ASP A 233 -0.72 7.43 16.81
CA ASP A 233 -0.57 8.87 16.97
C ASP A 233 -1.48 9.60 15.96
N ALA A 234 -2.43 10.38 16.46
CA ALA A 234 -3.36 11.15 15.62
C ALA A 234 -2.67 12.19 14.71
N SER A 235 -1.45 12.58 15.05
CA SER A 235 -0.62 13.54 14.32
C SER A 235 0.47 12.88 13.45
N ALA A 236 0.50 11.53 13.38
CA ALA A 236 1.51 10.80 12.62
C ALA A 236 1.48 11.15 11.12
N ASP A 237 2.66 11.11 10.52
CA ASP A 237 2.82 11.20 9.07
C ASP A 237 2.04 10.08 8.37
N GLY A 238 1.52 10.37 7.16
CA GLY A 238 0.84 9.36 6.34
C GLY A 238 1.78 8.37 5.64
N ALA A 239 1.19 7.44 4.88
CA ALA A 239 1.92 6.38 4.18
C ALA A 239 2.87 6.90 3.10
N ARG A 240 2.68 8.12 2.61
CA ARG A 240 3.64 8.77 1.69
C ARG A 240 5.05 8.82 2.29
N ARG A 241 5.19 8.80 3.61
CA ARG A 241 6.48 8.71 4.32
C ARG A 241 7.24 7.40 4.06
N LEU A 242 6.55 6.33 3.65
CA LEU A 242 7.15 5.04 3.29
C LEU A 242 7.81 5.08 1.90
N VAL A 243 7.39 6.02 1.05
CA VAL A 243 7.88 6.11 -0.33
C VAL A 243 9.31 6.63 -0.34
N ARG A 244 10.20 5.85 -0.97
CA ARG A 244 11.61 6.24 -1.13
C ARG A 244 11.83 6.72 -2.55
N THR A 245 11.94 8.04 -2.73
CA THR A 245 12.26 8.69 -3.99
C THR A 245 13.37 9.72 -3.80
N GLY A 246 13.91 10.26 -4.89
CA GLY A 246 14.97 11.27 -4.85
C GLY A 246 16.37 10.70 -4.56
N PRO A 247 17.27 11.47 -3.94
CA PRO A 247 18.70 11.08 -3.79
C PRO A 247 18.92 9.82 -2.94
N GLY A 248 17.96 9.43 -2.11
CA GLY A 248 18.01 8.20 -1.30
C GLY A 248 17.48 6.96 -2.02
N ASP A 249 17.00 7.11 -3.24
CA ASP A 249 16.47 6.00 -4.04
C ASP A 249 17.61 5.35 -4.85
N TRP A 250 17.98 4.14 -4.43
CA TRP A 250 19.02 3.38 -5.12
C TRP A 250 18.51 2.74 -6.42
N PHE A 251 17.22 2.76 -6.65
CA PHE A 251 16.53 2.10 -7.77
C PHE A 251 15.70 3.12 -8.58
N ALA A 252 16.15 4.36 -8.61
CA ALA A 252 15.48 5.46 -9.29
C ALA A 252 15.18 5.17 -10.77
N LEU A 253 15.96 4.31 -11.40
CA LEU A 253 15.76 3.79 -12.74
C LEU A 253 15.95 2.27 -12.77
N GLY A 254 15.19 1.60 -13.62
CA GLY A 254 15.50 0.22 -14.02
C GLY A 254 16.88 0.16 -14.71
N HIS A 255 17.53 -1.00 -14.70
CA HIS A 255 18.90 -1.13 -15.25
C HIS A 255 18.97 -0.79 -16.74
N VAL A 256 17.94 -1.10 -17.52
CA VAL A 256 17.88 -0.75 -18.96
C VAL A 256 17.68 0.75 -19.12
N GLU A 257 16.79 1.34 -18.33
CA GLU A 257 16.50 2.77 -18.33
C GLU A 257 17.72 3.58 -17.90
N ALA A 258 18.50 3.10 -16.92
CA ALA A 258 19.74 3.75 -16.50
C ALA A 258 20.78 3.79 -17.64
N VAL A 259 20.91 2.70 -18.40
CA VAL A 259 21.82 2.66 -19.58
C VAL A 259 21.31 3.60 -20.67
N ARG A 260 20.02 3.58 -20.98
CA ARG A 260 19.41 4.48 -21.98
C ARG A 260 19.57 5.96 -21.58
N ALA A 261 19.31 6.29 -20.32
CA ALA A 261 19.49 7.65 -19.81
C ALA A 261 20.94 8.13 -19.95
N ALA A 262 21.93 7.25 -19.70
CA ALA A 262 23.33 7.55 -19.90
C ALA A 262 23.70 7.79 -21.38
N LEU A 263 22.94 7.22 -22.31
CA LEU A 263 23.06 7.42 -23.76
C LEU A 263 22.19 8.59 -24.28
N GLY A 264 21.52 9.32 -23.40
CA GLY A 264 20.72 10.48 -23.77
C GLY A 264 19.26 10.20 -24.05
N ALA A 265 18.78 8.95 -23.92
CA ALA A 265 17.38 8.57 -24.13
C ALA A 265 16.63 8.52 -22.80
N ALA A 266 15.73 9.47 -22.56
CA ALA A 266 14.95 9.51 -21.32
C ALA A 266 13.98 8.33 -21.21
N PRO A 267 13.76 7.76 -20.00
CA PRO A 267 12.74 6.73 -19.79
C PRO A 267 11.35 7.22 -20.21
N GLY A 268 10.64 6.39 -21.00
CA GLY A 268 9.30 6.72 -21.50
C GLY A 268 9.28 7.66 -22.72
N SER A 269 10.43 8.09 -23.26
CA SER A 269 10.50 8.83 -24.53
C SER A 269 10.45 7.90 -25.75
N ASP A 270 10.09 8.44 -26.91
CA ASP A 270 10.07 7.69 -28.19
C ASP A 270 11.48 7.22 -28.56
N GLU A 271 12.51 8.04 -28.29
CA GLU A 271 13.91 7.68 -28.50
C GLU A 271 14.32 6.45 -27.65
N ALA A 272 13.76 6.29 -26.45
CA ALA A 272 14.01 5.13 -25.62
C ALA A 272 13.48 3.81 -26.25
N LEU A 273 12.46 3.89 -27.08
CA LEU A 273 11.93 2.76 -27.82
C LEU A 273 12.83 2.39 -29.01
N GLU A 274 13.46 3.40 -29.63
CA GLU A 274 14.34 3.21 -30.79
C GLU A 274 15.74 2.69 -30.38
N VAL A 275 16.25 3.09 -29.22
CA VAL A 275 17.49 2.52 -28.68
C VAL A 275 17.21 1.10 -28.19
N GLY A 276 17.25 0.16 -29.13
CA GLY A 276 16.97 -1.26 -28.95
C GLY A 276 17.97 -1.98 -28.03
N VAL A 277 18.09 -1.54 -26.78
CA VAL A 277 18.68 -2.34 -25.73
C VAL A 277 17.65 -3.43 -25.42
N ALA A 278 17.88 -4.63 -25.98
CA ALA A 278 17.10 -5.79 -25.60
C ALA A 278 17.07 -5.86 -24.08
N SER A 279 15.87 -5.96 -23.50
CA SER A 279 15.77 -6.31 -22.08
C SER A 279 16.65 -7.56 -21.93
N ALA A 280 17.66 -7.50 -21.06
CA ALA A 280 18.37 -8.71 -20.69
C ALA A 280 17.29 -9.68 -20.26
N GLY A 281 17.16 -10.78 -20.97
CA GLY A 281 16.26 -11.85 -20.62
C GLY A 281 16.43 -12.20 -19.15
N GLY A 282 15.44 -12.76 -18.54
CA GLY A 282 15.51 -13.16 -17.14
C GLY A 282 16.75 -14.02 -16.86
N ARG A 283 17.03 -14.31 -15.60
CA ARG A 283 18.19 -15.12 -15.20
C ARG A 283 18.40 -16.41 -16.00
N ASP A 284 17.31 -16.93 -16.56
CA ASP A 284 17.32 -18.14 -17.41
C ASP A 284 18.06 -17.91 -18.74
N ASP A 285 18.04 -16.69 -19.31
CA ASP A 285 18.80 -16.36 -20.52
C ASP A 285 20.31 -16.15 -20.26
N VAL A 286 20.69 -15.83 -19.01
CA VAL A 286 22.11 -15.69 -18.64
C VAL A 286 22.73 -17.08 -18.48
N ALA A 287 22.01 -18.05 -17.94
CA ALA A 287 22.48 -19.43 -17.79
C ALA A 287 22.69 -20.10 -19.17
N ALA A 288 21.88 -19.76 -20.19
CA ALA A 288 21.99 -20.31 -21.54
C ALA A 288 23.15 -19.69 -22.37
N ARG A 289 23.77 -18.59 -21.89
CA ARG A 289 24.89 -17.92 -22.59
C ARG A 289 26.27 -18.23 -22.02
N VAL A 290 26.34 -18.99 -20.92
CA VAL A 290 27.60 -19.36 -20.24
C VAL A 290 27.85 -20.88 -20.35
N GLY A 291 27.01 -21.61 -21.09
CA GLY A 291 27.17 -23.03 -21.41
C GLY A 291 27.85 -23.29 -22.75
#